data_4eaa18a0a183a225303f1bb6ff994f9e
#
_entry.id   4eaa18a0a183a225303f1bb6ff994f9e
#
_cell.length_a   1.000
_cell.length_b   1.000
_cell.length_c   1.000
_cell.angle_alpha   90.00
_cell.angle_beta   90.00
_cell.angle_gamma   90.00
#
_symmetry.space_group_name_H-M   'P 1'
#
loop_
_entity.id
_entity.type
_entity.pdbx_description
1 polymer ?
#
loop_
_entity_poly.entity_id
_entity_poly.type
_entity_poly.pdbx_seq_one_letter_code
_entity_poly.pdbx_strand_id
1 'polypeptide(L)'
;KSWDDFLTERIFTPLGMKDTNTTIRTLSKSNDVSTPHQKVDGKLQPVAWRLIDNIGPAGSINSNVVDMAQWLRMQLGNGKFDGKQLASAATLDETHTPQTVIRREGPYTIFYPDAHFMSYGMGWFLSDFRGKKLVEHGGAIDGMRAEVAMIPEANVGIVILTNVGGTLLPQFLTYRIFDSYMGQPTRDWQAEALPKIQALEKQGAAAQEKALASRVTGTKPSLDLKEYAGKYNSEMYGDVEIKLDGGKLTAEFGPYFNGELEHWNYDTFQVKWRDRVEGNGFMQFSLNARGKVASVDMGAMGNFTRVPDKK
;
A
#
# COMPACT_ATOMS: atom_id res chain seq x y z
N LYS A 1 -20.28 18.53 3.32
CA LYS A 1 -20.61 17.10 3.26
C LYS A 1 -19.33 16.31 3.38
N SER A 2 -19.31 15.25 4.20
CA SER A 2 -18.16 14.38 4.31
C SER A 2 -17.93 13.60 3.01
N TRP A 3 -16.73 13.07 2.81
CA TRP A 3 -16.41 12.16 1.71
C TRP A 3 -17.27 10.88 1.79
N ASP A 4 -17.45 10.32 2.99
CA ASP A 4 -18.25 9.13 3.23
C ASP A 4 -19.72 9.32 2.82
N ASP A 5 -20.33 10.43 3.24
CA ASP A 5 -21.72 10.77 2.88
C ASP A 5 -21.85 11.00 1.37
N PHE A 6 -20.84 11.64 0.76
CA PHE A 6 -20.85 11.89 -0.68
C PHE A 6 -20.81 10.57 -1.46
N LEU A 7 -19.92 9.65 -1.12
CA LEU A 7 -19.82 8.33 -1.77
C LEU A 7 -21.12 7.54 -1.60
N THR A 8 -21.64 7.49 -0.38
CA THR A 8 -22.87 6.76 -0.10
C THR A 8 -24.04 7.28 -0.93
N GLU A 9 -24.24 8.61 -0.96
CA GLU A 9 -25.37 9.20 -1.65
C GLU A 9 -25.23 9.20 -3.17
N ARG A 10 -24.03 9.48 -3.68
CA ARG A 10 -23.81 9.72 -5.10
C ARG A 10 -23.31 8.51 -5.88
N ILE A 11 -22.80 7.48 -5.18
CA ILE A 11 -22.23 6.29 -5.80
C ILE A 11 -22.89 5.03 -5.25
N PHE A 12 -22.73 4.71 -3.96
CA PHE A 12 -23.12 3.40 -3.46
C PHE A 12 -24.65 3.17 -3.55
N THR A 13 -25.44 4.12 -3.09
CA THR A 13 -26.91 4.01 -3.15
C THR A 13 -27.44 3.95 -4.59
N PRO A 14 -27.04 4.85 -5.52
CA PRO A 14 -27.50 4.77 -6.91
C PRO A 14 -27.08 3.50 -7.65
N LEU A 15 -25.92 2.92 -7.32
CA LEU A 15 -25.43 1.67 -7.89
C LEU A 15 -25.99 0.42 -7.19
N GLY A 16 -26.71 0.57 -6.08
CA GLY A 16 -27.18 -0.55 -5.28
C GLY A 16 -26.10 -1.34 -4.56
N MET A 17 -24.96 -0.71 -4.28
CA MET A 17 -23.80 -1.27 -3.54
C MET A 17 -24.08 -1.28 -2.04
N LYS A 18 -24.89 -2.25 -1.60
CA LYS A 18 -25.47 -2.26 -0.24
C LYS A 18 -24.51 -2.70 0.86
N ASP A 19 -23.51 -3.49 0.50
CA ASP A 19 -22.52 -4.06 1.42
C ASP A 19 -21.16 -3.34 1.33
N THR A 20 -21.16 -2.18 0.66
CA THR A 20 -19.98 -1.32 0.53
C THR A 20 -20.00 -0.21 1.56
N ASN A 21 -18.85 0.03 2.21
CA ASN A 21 -18.68 1.08 3.21
C ASN A 21 -17.28 1.68 3.14
N THR A 22 -17.04 2.75 3.91
CA THR A 22 -15.79 3.52 3.90
C THR A 22 -14.94 3.35 5.16
N THR A 23 -15.33 2.47 6.08
CA THR A 23 -14.62 2.28 7.35
C THR A 23 -14.76 0.87 7.89
N ILE A 24 -13.70 0.32 8.45
CA ILE A 24 -13.75 -0.98 9.14
C ILE A 24 -14.53 -0.95 10.45
N ARG A 25 -14.85 0.23 11.00
CA ARG A 25 -15.61 0.36 12.27
C ARG A 25 -17.00 -0.26 12.21
N THR A 26 -17.54 -0.41 11.01
CA THR A 26 -18.87 -1.01 10.78
C THR A 26 -18.80 -2.49 10.48
N LEU A 27 -17.64 -3.04 10.13
CA LEU A 27 -17.47 -4.44 9.72
C LEU A 27 -17.81 -5.44 10.84
N SER A 28 -17.57 -5.09 12.10
CA SER A 28 -17.91 -5.94 13.25
C SER A 28 -19.42 -6.25 13.39
N LYS A 29 -20.26 -5.51 12.65
CA LYS A 29 -21.71 -5.74 12.60
C LYS A 29 -22.15 -6.70 11.49
N SER A 30 -21.23 -7.08 10.60
CA SER A 30 -21.47 -8.04 9.52
C SER A 30 -20.98 -9.42 9.91
N ASN A 31 -21.74 -10.46 9.54
CA ASN A 31 -21.35 -11.86 9.75
C ASN A 31 -20.56 -12.43 8.56
N ASP A 32 -20.49 -11.69 7.45
CA ASP A 32 -19.81 -12.10 6.21
C ASP A 32 -18.67 -11.12 5.90
N VAL A 33 -17.58 -11.28 6.64
CA VAL A 33 -16.36 -10.45 6.49
C VAL A 33 -15.14 -11.35 6.43
N SER A 34 -14.36 -11.16 5.40
CA SER A 34 -13.14 -11.93 5.16
C SER A 34 -12.04 -11.54 6.15
N THR A 35 -11.37 -12.52 6.75
CA THR A 35 -10.23 -12.29 7.65
C THR A 35 -8.97 -12.01 6.83
N PRO A 36 -8.23 -10.91 7.09
CA PRO A 36 -6.97 -10.61 6.42
C PRO A 36 -5.86 -11.57 6.85
N HIS A 37 -5.02 -11.98 5.91
CA HIS A 37 -3.87 -12.85 6.15
C HIS A 37 -2.60 -12.24 5.58
N GLN A 38 -1.54 -12.22 6.37
CA GLN A 38 -0.22 -11.71 5.97
C GLN A 38 0.86 -12.72 6.33
N LYS A 39 1.94 -12.72 5.55
CA LYS A 39 3.14 -13.48 5.89
C LYS A 39 3.93 -12.71 6.95
N VAL A 40 3.96 -13.24 8.18
CA VAL A 40 4.71 -12.72 9.32
C VAL A 40 5.71 -13.77 9.77
N ASP A 41 6.98 -13.43 9.91
CA ASP A 41 8.07 -14.35 10.23
C ASP A 41 8.09 -15.61 9.33
N GLY A 42 7.81 -15.42 8.05
CA GLY A 42 7.80 -16.50 7.05
C GLY A 42 6.55 -17.37 7.04
N LYS A 43 5.58 -17.15 7.94
CA LYS A 43 4.33 -17.94 8.05
C LYS A 43 3.13 -17.09 7.70
N LEU A 44 2.23 -17.63 6.86
CA LEU A 44 0.94 -17.02 6.60
C LEU A 44 0.05 -17.18 7.83
N GLN A 45 -0.47 -16.07 8.34
CA GLN A 45 -1.34 -16.05 9.52
C GLN A 45 -2.35 -14.90 9.44
N PRO A 46 -3.49 -15.00 10.14
CA PRO A 46 -4.43 -13.91 10.25
C PRO A 46 -3.78 -12.70 10.94
N VAL A 47 -4.11 -11.51 10.46
CA VAL A 47 -3.67 -10.24 11.03
C VAL A 47 -4.89 -9.38 11.38
N ALA A 48 -4.69 -8.36 12.20
CA ALA A 48 -5.74 -7.42 12.53
C ALA A 48 -6.09 -6.52 11.34
N TRP A 49 -7.36 -6.08 11.29
CA TRP A 49 -7.78 -5.01 10.40
C TRP A 49 -7.07 -3.70 10.77
N ARG A 50 -6.54 -3.00 9.77
CA ARG A 50 -5.95 -1.68 9.96
C ARG A 50 -6.98 -0.58 9.71
N LEU A 51 -7.16 0.29 10.71
CA LEU A 51 -8.00 1.47 10.56
C LEU A 51 -7.22 2.56 9.82
N ILE A 52 -7.73 2.98 8.67
CA ILE A 52 -7.12 3.98 7.79
C ILE A 52 -8.07 5.11 7.40
N ASP A 53 -9.05 5.40 8.25
CA ASP A 53 -10.06 6.43 8.00
C ASP A 53 -9.43 7.81 7.74
N ASN A 54 -8.28 8.11 8.34
CA ASN A 54 -7.54 9.36 8.14
C ASN A 54 -6.98 9.55 6.72
N ILE A 55 -6.83 8.46 5.96
CA ILE A 55 -6.45 8.47 4.54
C ILE A 55 -7.54 7.83 3.68
N GLY A 56 -8.79 7.92 4.11
CA GLY A 56 -9.95 7.22 3.55
C GLY A 56 -10.01 7.19 2.02
N PRO A 57 -9.89 8.33 1.31
CA PRO A 57 -9.92 8.35 -0.15
C PRO A 57 -8.86 7.49 -0.85
N ALA A 58 -7.75 7.18 -0.17
CA ALA A 58 -6.68 6.37 -0.72
C ALA A 58 -6.90 4.86 -0.60
N GLY A 59 -7.84 4.38 0.26
CA GLY A 59 -7.94 2.91 0.40
C GLY A 59 -8.90 2.38 1.47
N SER A 60 -9.76 3.20 2.09
CA SER A 60 -10.62 2.70 3.18
C SER A 60 -11.93 2.05 2.73
N ILE A 61 -12.25 2.04 1.44
CA ILE A 61 -13.46 1.39 0.93
C ILE A 61 -13.35 -0.12 1.10
N ASN A 62 -14.33 -0.70 1.78
CA ASN A 62 -14.52 -2.13 1.89
C ASN A 62 -15.73 -2.54 1.04
N SER A 63 -15.62 -3.59 0.26
CA SER A 63 -16.66 -4.03 -0.67
C SER A 63 -16.59 -5.53 -0.94
N ASN A 64 -17.47 -6.00 -1.80
CA ASN A 64 -17.51 -7.36 -2.33
C ASN A 64 -17.58 -7.36 -3.87
N VAL A 65 -17.45 -8.51 -4.50
CA VAL A 65 -17.41 -8.62 -5.97
C VAL A 65 -18.75 -8.27 -6.61
N VAL A 66 -19.87 -8.45 -5.93
CA VAL A 66 -21.21 -8.14 -6.46
C VAL A 66 -21.40 -6.62 -6.55
N ASP A 67 -21.09 -5.90 -5.48
CA ASP A 67 -21.15 -4.44 -5.44
C ASP A 67 -20.15 -3.80 -6.41
N MET A 68 -18.90 -4.29 -6.43
CA MET A 68 -17.87 -3.79 -7.34
C MET A 68 -18.17 -4.08 -8.81
N ALA A 69 -18.93 -5.13 -9.12
CA ALA A 69 -19.42 -5.37 -10.48
C ALA A 69 -20.39 -4.26 -10.93
N GLN A 70 -21.18 -3.68 -10.03
CA GLN A 70 -22.05 -2.54 -10.37
C GLN A 70 -21.22 -1.28 -10.69
N TRP A 71 -20.14 -1.06 -9.93
CA TRP A 71 -19.18 -0.01 -10.24
C TRP A 71 -18.58 -0.18 -11.65
N LEU A 72 -18.11 -1.38 -11.99
CA LEU A 72 -17.58 -1.68 -13.33
C LEU A 72 -18.64 -1.50 -14.43
N ARG A 73 -19.89 -1.93 -14.21
CA ARG A 73 -20.99 -1.71 -15.18
C ARG A 73 -21.20 -0.23 -15.45
N MET A 74 -21.14 0.61 -14.45
CA MET A 74 -21.26 2.06 -14.59
C MET A 74 -20.06 2.64 -15.37
N GLN A 75 -18.85 2.20 -15.07
CA GLN A 75 -17.64 2.62 -15.78
C GLN A 75 -17.69 2.24 -17.27
N LEU A 76 -17.97 0.97 -17.58
CA LEU A 76 -18.11 0.47 -18.96
C LEU A 76 -19.33 1.07 -19.69
N GLY A 77 -20.37 1.45 -18.95
CA GLY A 77 -21.54 2.15 -19.46
C GLY A 77 -21.35 3.65 -19.71
N ASN A 78 -20.12 4.16 -19.66
CA ASN A 78 -19.81 5.60 -19.79
C ASN A 78 -20.65 6.46 -18.82
N GLY A 79 -20.71 6.04 -17.57
CA GLY A 79 -21.45 6.72 -16.51
C GLY A 79 -22.93 6.42 -16.45
N LYS A 80 -23.46 5.58 -17.34
CA LYS A 80 -24.84 5.09 -17.27
C LYS A 80 -24.92 3.81 -16.46
N PHE A 81 -25.95 3.74 -15.62
CA PHE A 81 -26.29 2.54 -14.88
C PHE A 81 -27.82 2.39 -14.82
N ASP A 82 -28.33 1.24 -15.28
CA ASP A 82 -29.76 0.93 -15.34
C ASP A 82 -30.62 2.08 -15.92
N GLY A 83 -30.15 2.64 -17.05
CA GLY A 83 -30.81 3.71 -17.79
C GLY A 83 -30.61 5.14 -17.22
N LYS A 84 -29.98 5.29 -16.06
CA LYS A 84 -29.72 6.61 -15.44
C LYS A 84 -28.27 7.04 -15.67
N GLN A 85 -28.04 8.32 -15.96
CA GLN A 85 -26.70 8.90 -16.06
C GLN A 85 -26.26 9.35 -14.66
N LEU A 86 -25.27 8.69 -14.08
CA LEU A 86 -24.72 9.00 -12.75
C LEU A 86 -23.52 9.94 -12.83
N ALA A 87 -22.70 9.79 -13.85
CA ALA A 87 -21.58 10.68 -14.20
C ALA A 87 -21.58 10.93 -15.70
N SER A 88 -21.13 12.11 -16.15
CA SER A 88 -21.05 12.35 -17.61
C SER A 88 -19.97 11.48 -18.25
N ALA A 89 -20.17 11.09 -19.51
CA ALA A 89 -19.16 10.33 -20.24
C ALA A 89 -17.82 11.08 -20.32
N ALA A 90 -17.88 12.40 -20.54
CA ALA A 90 -16.69 13.25 -20.55
C ALA A 90 -15.92 13.27 -19.22
N THR A 91 -16.64 13.24 -18.09
CA THR A 91 -16.02 13.17 -16.76
C THR A 91 -15.29 11.82 -16.56
N LEU A 92 -15.90 10.71 -16.99
CA LEU A 92 -15.24 9.42 -16.89
C LEU A 92 -14.05 9.30 -17.84
N ASP A 93 -14.17 9.80 -19.06
CA ASP A 93 -13.06 9.82 -20.03
C ASP A 93 -11.87 10.63 -19.48
N GLU A 94 -12.14 11.76 -18.82
CA GLU A 94 -11.10 12.56 -18.14
C GLU A 94 -10.38 11.73 -17.06
N THR A 95 -11.10 10.91 -16.28
CA THR A 95 -10.45 10.03 -15.28
C THR A 95 -9.56 8.97 -15.91
N HIS A 96 -9.89 8.54 -17.15
CA HIS A 96 -9.13 7.57 -17.94
C HIS A 96 -8.14 8.23 -18.91
N THR A 97 -7.87 9.52 -18.76
CA THR A 97 -6.89 10.27 -19.56
C THR A 97 -5.55 10.32 -18.81
N PRO A 98 -4.40 10.08 -19.48
CA PRO A 98 -3.08 10.16 -18.87
C PRO A 98 -2.80 11.54 -18.25
N GLN A 99 -2.55 11.58 -16.94
CA GLN A 99 -2.17 12.79 -16.20
C GLN A 99 -0.67 12.75 -15.82
N THR A 100 -0.15 11.55 -15.54
CA THR A 100 1.25 11.36 -15.13
C THR A 100 1.84 10.18 -15.91
N VAL A 101 3.03 10.38 -16.48
CA VAL A 101 3.77 9.30 -17.14
C VAL A 101 4.44 8.41 -16.11
N ILE A 102 4.27 7.10 -16.24
CA ILE A 102 4.97 6.10 -15.43
C ILE A 102 6.04 5.44 -16.29
N ARG A 103 7.28 5.45 -15.83
CA ARG A 103 8.36 4.71 -16.47
C ARG A 103 8.21 3.22 -16.22
N ARG A 104 8.26 2.43 -17.29
CA ARG A 104 8.20 0.97 -17.20
C ARG A 104 9.58 0.41 -16.82
N GLU A 105 9.96 0.56 -15.58
CA GLU A 105 11.25 0.16 -15.01
C GLU A 105 11.02 -0.73 -13.77
N GLY A 106 12.05 -1.49 -13.39
CA GLY A 106 12.00 -2.34 -12.17
C GLY A 106 10.81 -3.32 -12.18
N PRO A 107 10.03 -3.39 -11.11
CA PRO A 107 8.89 -4.31 -10.99
C PRO A 107 7.83 -4.18 -12.09
N TYR A 108 7.66 -2.97 -12.65
CA TYR A 108 6.69 -2.75 -13.73
C TYR A 108 6.99 -3.56 -15.00
N THR A 109 8.27 -3.91 -15.23
CA THR A 109 8.63 -4.78 -16.36
C THR A 109 8.15 -6.22 -16.17
N ILE A 110 7.86 -6.63 -14.94
CA ILE A 110 7.33 -7.96 -14.60
C ILE A 110 5.81 -7.93 -14.60
N PHE A 111 5.22 -6.87 -14.03
CA PHE A 111 3.76 -6.74 -13.90
C PHE A 111 3.08 -6.42 -15.22
N TYR A 112 3.75 -5.66 -16.08
CA TYR A 112 3.26 -5.22 -17.40
C TYR A 112 4.23 -5.65 -18.51
N PRO A 113 4.45 -6.97 -18.70
CA PRO A 113 5.55 -7.44 -19.56
C PRO A 113 5.39 -7.04 -21.03
N ASP A 114 4.16 -6.92 -21.52
CA ASP A 114 3.84 -6.62 -22.92
C ASP A 114 3.42 -5.15 -23.14
N ALA A 115 3.29 -4.33 -22.09
CA ALA A 115 2.89 -2.93 -22.25
C ALA A 115 3.99 -2.10 -22.90
N HIS A 116 3.64 -1.24 -23.83
CA HIS A 116 4.56 -0.32 -24.50
C HIS A 116 4.67 1.01 -23.74
N PHE A 117 3.59 1.41 -23.09
CA PHE A 117 3.54 2.64 -22.29
C PHE A 117 2.71 2.44 -21.03
N MET A 118 2.98 3.28 -20.05
CA MET A 118 2.22 3.34 -18.80
C MET A 118 2.03 4.79 -18.37
N SER A 119 0.86 5.06 -17.82
CA SER A 119 0.54 6.34 -17.23
C SER A 119 -0.44 6.17 -16.07
N TYR A 120 -0.67 7.24 -15.34
CA TYR A 120 -1.68 7.31 -14.30
C TYR A 120 -2.67 8.43 -14.62
N GLY A 121 -3.95 8.10 -14.58
CA GLY A 121 -5.05 9.03 -14.72
C GLY A 121 -5.54 9.53 -13.36
N MET A 122 -6.83 9.73 -13.20
CA MET A 122 -7.42 10.09 -11.91
C MET A 122 -7.89 8.83 -11.17
N GLY A 123 -6.97 8.20 -10.44
CA GLY A 123 -7.22 6.96 -9.70
C GLY A 123 -7.14 5.68 -10.54
N TRP A 124 -6.54 5.74 -11.74
CA TRP A 124 -6.41 4.61 -12.64
C TRP A 124 -5.00 4.50 -13.22
N PHE A 125 -4.42 3.31 -13.20
CA PHE A 125 -3.31 2.95 -14.06
C PHE A 125 -3.83 2.74 -15.48
N LEU A 126 -3.11 3.28 -16.44
CA LEU A 126 -3.45 3.20 -17.85
C LEU A 126 -2.27 2.62 -18.61
N SER A 127 -2.53 1.56 -19.36
CA SER A 127 -1.50 0.92 -20.19
C SER A 127 -2.16 0.34 -21.46
N ASP A 128 -1.36 -0.24 -22.32
CA ASP A 128 -1.87 -1.03 -23.45
C ASP A 128 -1.79 -2.53 -23.14
N PHE A 129 -2.84 -3.23 -23.48
CA PHE A 129 -2.93 -4.68 -23.40
C PHE A 129 -3.54 -5.25 -24.69
N ARG A 130 -2.76 -6.05 -25.42
CA ARG A 130 -3.20 -6.60 -26.72
C ARG A 130 -3.71 -5.54 -27.70
N GLY A 131 -3.07 -4.36 -27.74
CA GLY A 131 -3.43 -3.25 -28.61
C GLY A 131 -4.70 -2.49 -28.20
N LYS A 132 -5.23 -2.72 -27.00
CA LYS A 132 -6.38 -2.01 -26.41
C LYS A 132 -5.99 -1.29 -25.14
N LYS A 133 -6.74 -0.26 -24.77
CA LYS A 133 -6.52 0.45 -23.51
C LYS A 133 -6.92 -0.44 -22.32
N LEU A 134 -5.97 -0.72 -21.44
CA LEU A 134 -6.21 -1.31 -20.14
C LEU A 134 -6.33 -0.20 -19.09
N VAL A 135 -7.41 -0.21 -18.35
CA VAL A 135 -7.71 0.71 -17.26
C VAL A 135 -7.84 -0.13 -15.99
N GLU A 136 -6.95 0.05 -15.03
CA GLU A 136 -6.95 -0.80 -13.83
C GLU A 136 -6.47 -0.04 -12.59
N HIS A 137 -6.82 -0.57 -11.42
CA HIS A 137 -6.22 -0.16 -10.15
C HIS A 137 -6.28 -1.31 -9.14
N GLY A 138 -5.14 -1.62 -8.57
CA GLY A 138 -5.05 -2.57 -7.46
C GLY A 138 -5.25 -1.91 -6.10
N GLY A 139 -5.51 -2.71 -5.09
CA GLY A 139 -5.54 -2.31 -3.68
C GLY A 139 -4.73 -3.26 -2.82
N ALA A 140 -4.08 -2.72 -1.79
CA ALA A 140 -3.34 -3.50 -0.81
C ALA A 140 -3.41 -2.82 0.56
N ILE A 141 -4.11 -3.46 1.48
CA ILE A 141 -4.11 -3.13 2.90
C ILE A 141 -3.72 -4.42 3.63
N ASP A 142 -3.12 -4.33 4.79
CA ASP A 142 -2.56 -5.48 5.51
C ASP A 142 -3.43 -6.74 5.41
N GLY A 143 -2.85 -7.77 4.80
CA GLY A 143 -3.51 -9.05 4.60
C GLY A 143 -4.61 -9.11 3.55
N MET A 144 -4.85 -8.02 2.80
CA MET A 144 -5.84 -7.95 1.72
C MET A 144 -5.20 -7.49 0.42
N ARG A 145 -5.73 -8.00 -0.70
CA ARG A 145 -5.36 -7.56 -2.05
C ARG A 145 -6.59 -7.49 -2.92
N ALA A 146 -6.70 -6.42 -3.69
CA ALA A 146 -7.79 -6.20 -4.64
C ALA A 146 -7.24 -5.87 -6.02
N GLU A 147 -8.01 -6.16 -7.05
CA GLU A 147 -7.79 -5.73 -8.43
C GLU A 147 -9.12 -5.39 -9.07
N VAL A 148 -9.18 -4.23 -9.70
CA VAL A 148 -10.28 -3.80 -10.57
C VAL A 148 -9.69 -3.43 -11.91
N ALA A 149 -10.12 -4.08 -12.97
CA ALA A 149 -9.57 -3.85 -14.30
C ALA A 149 -10.65 -3.89 -15.38
N MET A 150 -10.47 -3.13 -16.45
CA MET A 150 -11.36 -3.13 -17.60
C MET A 150 -10.63 -2.84 -18.91
N ILE A 151 -11.19 -3.39 -20.00
CA ILE A 151 -10.83 -3.06 -21.38
C ILE A 151 -12.09 -2.49 -22.03
N PRO A 152 -12.26 -1.15 -22.03
CA PRO A 152 -13.50 -0.51 -22.50
C PRO A 152 -13.87 -0.89 -23.93
N GLU A 153 -12.89 -0.98 -24.85
CA GLU A 153 -13.14 -1.35 -26.24
C GLU A 153 -13.63 -2.79 -26.42
N ALA A 154 -13.37 -3.66 -25.46
CA ALA A 154 -13.89 -5.03 -25.44
C ALA A 154 -15.16 -5.16 -24.58
N ASN A 155 -15.61 -4.08 -23.94
CA ASN A 155 -16.72 -4.05 -23.00
C ASN A 155 -16.62 -5.15 -21.92
N VAL A 156 -15.42 -5.35 -21.39
CA VAL A 156 -15.13 -6.34 -20.34
C VAL A 156 -14.44 -5.69 -19.15
N GLY A 157 -14.84 -6.10 -17.96
CA GLY A 157 -14.22 -5.69 -16.70
C GLY A 157 -14.20 -6.85 -15.71
N ILE A 158 -13.29 -6.79 -14.77
CA ILE A 158 -13.10 -7.81 -13.73
C ILE A 158 -12.81 -7.17 -12.38
N VAL A 159 -13.30 -7.81 -11.35
CA VAL A 159 -12.93 -7.54 -9.94
C VAL A 159 -12.42 -8.82 -9.33
N ILE A 160 -11.27 -8.76 -8.70
CA ILE A 160 -10.68 -9.88 -7.97
C ILE A 160 -10.32 -9.39 -6.57
N LEU A 161 -10.88 -10.04 -5.57
CA LEU A 161 -10.63 -9.72 -4.16
C LEU A 161 -10.03 -10.95 -3.48
N THR A 162 -8.95 -10.74 -2.74
CA THR A 162 -8.29 -11.81 -1.97
C THR A 162 -7.98 -11.33 -0.56
N ASN A 163 -7.98 -12.27 0.36
CA ASN A 163 -7.65 -12.02 1.76
C ASN A 163 -6.24 -12.51 2.12
N VAL A 164 -5.31 -12.37 1.17
CA VAL A 164 -3.88 -12.67 1.35
C VAL A 164 -3.07 -11.49 0.85
N GLY A 165 -2.35 -10.83 1.75
CA GLY A 165 -1.42 -9.76 1.42
C GLY A 165 -0.19 -10.26 0.64
N GLY A 166 0.38 -9.38 -0.20
CA GLY A 166 1.59 -9.67 -0.96
C GLY A 166 1.41 -10.64 -2.13
N THR A 167 0.20 -11.12 -2.43
CA THR A 167 -0.07 -11.96 -3.59
C THR A 167 -0.19 -11.13 -4.87
N LEU A 168 0.32 -11.65 -5.98
CA LEU A 168 0.17 -11.09 -7.33
C LEU A 168 -0.86 -11.87 -8.17
N LEU A 169 -1.53 -12.85 -7.56
CA LEU A 169 -2.55 -13.65 -8.22
C LEU A 169 -3.63 -12.80 -8.90
N PRO A 170 -4.19 -11.74 -8.28
CA PRO A 170 -5.24 -10.94 -8.91
C PRO A 170 -4.82 -10.38 -10.27
N GLN A 171 -3.62 -9.82 -10.39
CA GLN A 171 -3.14 -9.23 -11.63
C GLN A 171 -2.96 -10.27 -12.76
N PHE A 172 -2.28 -11.39 -12.48
CA PHE A 172 -2.07 -12.41 -13.51
C PHE A 172 -3.35 -13.16 -13.89
N LEU A 173 -4.26 -13.32 -12.95
CA LEU A 173 -5.58 -13.87 -13.24
C LEU A 173 -6.40 -12.91 -14.12
N THR A 174 -6.31 -11.61 -13.92
CA THR A 174 -6.90 -10.58 -14.77
C THR A 174 -6.43 -10.73 -16.23
N TYR A 175 -5.12 -10.82 -16.45
CA TYR A 175 -4.57 -10.98 -17.80
C TYR A 175 -5.02 -12.29 -18.46
N ARG A 176 -5.02 -13.39 -17.72
CA ARG A 176 -5.48 -14.68 -18.21
C ARG A 176 -6.94 -14.64 -18.64
N ILE A 177 -7.80 -14.02 -17.84
CA ILE A 177 -9.24 -13.90 -18.14
C ILE A 177 -9.44 -12.98 -19.35
N PHE A 178 -8.74 -11.86 -19.45
CA PHE A 178 -8.82 -10.98 -20.60
C PHE A 178 -8.32 -11.64 -21.87
N ASP A 179 -7.21 -12.39 -21.83
CA ASP A 179 -6.75 -13.18 -22.97
C ASP A 179 -7.82 -14.16 -23.44
N SER A 180 -8.40 -14.93 -22.52
CA SER A 180 -9.46 -15.89 -22.82
C SER A 180 -10.70 -15.21 -23.42
N TYR A 181 -11.12 -14.09 -22.84
CA TYR A 181 -12.30 -13.35 -23.30
C TYR A 181 -12.12 -12.73 -24.69
N MET A 182 -10.89 -12.33 -25.02
CA MET A 182 -10.54 -11.79 -26.34
C MET A 182 -10.13 -12.86 -27.37
N GLY A 183 -10.28 -14.14 -27.04
CA GLY A 183 -9.92 -15.24 -27.93
C GLY A 183 -8.42 -15.39 -28.19
N GLN A 184 -7.58 -14.90 -27.27
CA GLN A 184 -6.14 -15.03 -27.38
C GLN A 184 -5.66 -16.43 -26.96
N PRO A 185 -4.52 -16.90 -27.45
CA PRO A 185 -3.91 -18.16 -27.00
C PRO A 185 -3.70 -18.17 -25.49
N THR A 186 -3.86 -19.34 -24.88
CA THR A 186 -3.60 -19.52 -23.46
C THR A 186 -2.14 -19.23 -23.14
N ARG A 187 -1.92 -18.29 -22.25
CA ARG A 187 -0.59 -17.92 -21.71
C ARG A 187 -0.60 -18.07 -20.19
N ASP A 188 0.44 -18.67 -19.66
CA ASP A 188 0.61 -18.78 -18.20
C ASP A 188 1.45 -17.58 -17.70
N TRP A 189 0.78 -16.46 -17.50
CA TRP A 189 1.36 -15.21 -17.01
C TRP A 189 2.08 -15.38 -15.69
N GLN A 190 1.55 -16.23 -14.81
CA GLN A 190 2.14 -16.49 -13.50
C GLN A 190 3.43 -17.29 -13.62
N ALA A 191 3.45 -18.35 -14.43
CA ALA A 191 4.65 -19.16 -14.63
C ALA A 191 5.80 -18.35 -15.24
N GLU A 192 5.50 -17.38 -16.11
CA GLU A 192 6.51 -16.50 -16.69
C GLU A 192 7.04 -15.45 -15.71
N ALA A 193 6.18 -14.93 -14.83
CA ALA A 193 6.55 -13.90 -13.87
C ALA A 193 7.24 -14.47 -12.61
N LEU A 194 6.85 -15.66 -12.15
CA LEU A 194 7.27 -16.24 -10.88
C LEU A 194 8.80 -16.32 -10.72
N PRO A 195 9.60 -16.78 -11.70
CA PRO A 195 11.05 -16.82 -11.57
C PRO A 195 11.67 -15.42 -11.37
N LYS A 196 11.11 -14.40 -12.02
CA LYS A 196 11.58 -13.01 -11.94
C LYS A 196 11.27 -12.42 -10.57
N ILE A 197 10.07 -12.72 -10.03
CA ILE A 197 9.65 -12.31 -8.69
C ILE A 197 10.54 -12.95 -7.64
N GLN A 198 10.78 -14.26 -7.73
CA GLN A 198 11.67 -14.97 -6.82
C GLN A 198 13.11 -14.44 -6.86
N ALA A 199 13.58 -14.04 -8.04
CA ALA A 199 14.90 -13.41 -8.17
C ALA A 199 14.96 -12.05 -7.44
N LEU A 200 13.91 -11.22 -7.55
CA LEU A 200 13.82 -9.96 -6.81
C LEU A 200 13.75 -10.18 -5.30
N GLU A 201 12.93 -11.11 -4.85
CA GLU A 201 12.84 -11.48 -3.42
C GLU A 201 14.19 -11.95 -2.87
N LYS A 202 14.88 -12.81 -3.63
CA LYS A 202 16.24 -13.28 -3.27
C LYS A 202 17.25 -12.15 -3.22
N GLN A 203 17.21 -11.21 -4.16
CA GLN A 203 18.08 -10.03 -4.14
C GLN A 203 17.79 -9.15 -2.93
N GLY A 204 16.51 -8.91 -2.61
CA GLY A 204 16.10 -8.15 -1.43
C GLY A 204 16.58 -8.81 -0.13
N ALA A 205 16.39 -10.13 0.00
CA ALA A 205 16.85 -10.90 1.16
C ALA A 205 18.38 -10.85 1.30
N ALA A 206 19.12 -11.01 0.21
CA ALA A 206 20.59 -10.93 0.23
C ALA A 206 21.09 -9.51 0.59
N ALA A 207 20.41 -8.47 0.12
CA ALA A 207 20.73 -7.09 0.49
C ALA A 207 20.49 -6.83 1.98
N GLN A 208 19.38 -7.35 2.52
CA GLN A 208 19.07 -7.27 3.94
C GLN A 208 20.10 -8.05 4.78
N GLU A 209 20.45 -9.26 4.39
CA GLU A 209 21.48 -10.06 5.08
C GLU A 209 22.83 -9.35 5.09
N LYS A 210 23.25 -8.77 3.95
CA LYS A 210 24.47 -7.98 3.86
C LYS A 210 24.42 -6.76 4.78
N ALA A 211 23.29 -6.06 4.85
CA ALA A 211 23.11 -4.92 5.76
C ALA A 211 23.21 -5.36 7.23
N LEU A 212 22.62 -6.48 7.59
CA LEU A 212 22.73 -7.04 8.95
C LEU A 212 24.16 -7.51 9.26
N ALA A 213 24.84 -8.15 8.32
CA ALA A 213 26.23 -8.59 8.47
C ALA A 213 27.24 -7.43 8.58
N SER A 214 26.87 -6.24 8.10
CA SER A 214 27.73 -5.04 8.21
C SER A 214 27.72 -4.42 9.62
N ARG A 215 27.02 -5.01 10.57
CA ARG A 215 26.99 -4.54 11.96
C ARG A 215 28.38 -4.47 12.57
N VAL A 216 28.74 -3.30 13.12
CA VAL A 216 29.97 -3.13 13.88
C VAL A 216 29.70 -3.46 15.34
N THR A 217 30.16 -4.63 15.78
CA THR A 217 29.96 -5.10 17.16
C THR A 217 30.89 -4.38 18.14
N GLY A 218 30.53 -4.35 19.44
CA GLY A 218 31.35 -3.76 20.50
C GLY A 218 31.32 -2.22 20.57
N THR A 219 30.54 -1.57 19.69
CA THR A 219 30.35 -0.12 19.76
C THR A 219 29.35 0.26 20.88
N LYS A 220 29.37 1.53 21.27
CA LYS A 220 28.42 2.12 22.22
C LYS A 220 27.82 3.38 21.61
N PRO A 221 26.63 3.80 22.03
CA PRO A 221 26.11 5.12 21.71
C PRO A 221 27.07 6.21 22.16
N SER A 222 27.18 7.30 21.40
CA SER A 222 28.05 8.44 21.74
C SER A 222 27.60 9.20 23.00
N LEU A 223 26.32 9.09 23.35
CA LEU A 223 25.68 9.78 24.45
C LEU A 223 24.92 8.80 25.36
N ASP A 224 24.58 9.26 26.58
CA ASP A 224 23.64 8.57 27.44
C ASP A 224 22.26 8.41 26.71
N LEU A 225 21.56 7.30 26.94
CA LEU A 225 20.29 7.02 26.25
C LEU A 225 19.24 8.12 26.41
N LYS A 226 19.23 8.81 27.56
CA LYS A 226 18.33 9.95 27.81
C LYS A 226 18.48 11.10 26.80
N GLU A 227 19.66 11.26 26.20
CA GLU A 227 19.93 12.35 25.25
C GLU A 227 19.29 12.11 23.89
N TYR A 228 18.96 10.85 23.58
CA TYR A 228 18.23 10.47 22.36
C TYR A 228 16.72 10.61 22.52
N ALA A 229 16.22 10.59 23.76
CA ALA A 229 14.81 10.81 24.04
C ALA A 229 14.41 12.25 23.68
N GLY A 230 13.21 12.39 23.12
CA GLY A 230 12.69 13.67 22.68
C GLY A 230 11.71 13.51 21.52
N LYS A 231 11.20 14.64 21.06
CA LYS A 231 10.29 14.73 19.94
C LYS A 231 11.06 15.11 18.68
N TYR A 232 10.76 14.43 17.57
CA TYR A 232 11.34 14.69 16.26
C TYR A 232 10.23 14.87 15.25
N ASN A 233 10.39 15.80 14.31
CA ASN A 233 9.37 16.17 13.34
C ASN A 233 9.88 16.07 11.90
N SER A 234 9.05 15.59 11.03
CA SER A 234 9.16 15.68 9.57
C SER A 234 7.97 16.46 9.03
N GLU A 235 8.19 17.39 8.11
CA GLU A 235 7.09 18.13 7.47
C GLU A 235 6.11 17.21 6.76
N MET A 236 6.59 16.11 6.20
CA MET A 236 5.77 15.16 5.46
C MET A 236 5.05 14.17 6.36
N TYR A 237 5.73 13.65 7.38
CA TYR A 237 5.24 12.52 8.18
C TYR A 237 4.76 12.91 9.58
N GLY A 238 4.98 14.15 10.01
CA GLY A 238 4.63 14.61 11.35
C GLY A 238 5.64 14.20 12.41
N ASP A 239 5.16 13.89 13.60
CA ASP A 239 5.98 13.69 14.79
C ASP A 239 6.26 12.23 15.09
N VAL A 240 7.50 11.92 15.45
CA VAL A 240 7.91 10.71 16.17
C VAL A 240 8.39 11.08 17.56
N GLU A 241 7.96 10.36 18.56
CA GLU A 241 8.39 10.55 19.96
C GLU A 241 9.28 9.38 20.39
N ILE A 242 10.50 9.70 20.84
CA ILE A 242 11.44 8.75 21.42
C ILE A 242 11.42 8.94 22.93
N LYS A 243 11.13 7.88 23.67
CA LYS A 243 11.06 7.88 25.14
C LYS A 243 12.11 6.98 25.74
N LEU A 244 12.57 7.32 26.93
CA LEU A 244 13.36 6.43 27.77
C LEU A 244 12.44 5.84 28.85
N ASP A 245 12.17 4.55 28.76
CA ASP A 245 11.34 3.83 29.71
C ASP A 245 12.06 2.57 30.21
N GLY A 246 12.17 2.41 31.53
CA GLY A 246 12.81 1.25 32.14
C GLY A 246 14.28 1.02 31.69
N GLY A 247 15.01 2.07 31.31
CA GLY A 247 16.37 1.98 30.78
C GLY A 247 16.48 1.59 29.30
N LYS A 248 15.39 1.54 28.58
CA LYS A 248 15.32 1.27 27.14
C LYS A 248 14.71 2.46 26.40
N LEU A 249 15.16 2.69 25.19
CA LEU A 249 14.50 3.63 24.28
C LEU A 249 13.32 2.95 23.60
N THR A 250 12.21 3.69 23.48
CA THR A 250 11.03 3.30 22.70
C THR A 250 10.69 4.39 21.70
N ALA A 251 10.12 4.01 20.56
CA ALA A 251 9.61 4.94 19.56
C ALA A 251 8.09 4.82 19.47
N GLU A 252 7.42 5.98 19.38
CA GLU A 252 6.00 6.08 19.10
C GLU A 252 5.81 6.97 17.88
N PHE A 253 5.29 6.41 16.80
CA PHE A 253 5.01 7.11 15.55
C PHE A 253 3.61 6.73 15.04
N GLY A 254 2.63 7.54 15.38
CA GLY A 254 1.22 7.24 15.12
C GLY A 254 0.71 6.00 15.90
N PRO A 255 -0.47 5.49 15.56
CA PRO A 255 -1.12 4.44 16.34
C PRO A 255 -0.52 3.04 16.16
N TYR A 256 0.19 2.78 15.06
CA TYR A 256 0.66 1.44 14.68
C TYR A 256 2.16 1.24 14.85
N PHE A 257 2.94 2.31 14.73
CA PHE A 257 4.39 2.24 14.81
C PHE A 257 4.86 2.54 16.25
N ASN A 258 4.71 1.53 17.11
CA ASN A 258 5.19 1.56 18.49
C ASN A 258 6.20 0.43 18.67
N GLY A 259 7.42 0.72 19.13
CA GLY A 259 8.46 -0.30 19.21
C GLY A 259 9.56 0.02 20.18
N GLU A 260 10.37 -0.98 20.48
CA GLU A 260 11.60 -0.83 21.29
C GLU A 260 12.80 -0.60 20.38
N LEU A 261 13.73 0.26 20.82
CA LEU A 261 14.99 0.50 20.15
C LEU A 261 16.09 -0.29 20.85
N GLU A 262 16.73 -1.20 20.12
CA GLU A 262 17.93 -1.89 20.57
C GLU A 262 19.16 -1.27 19.92
N HIS A 263 20.21 -1.02 20.71
CA HIS A 263 21.46 -0.49 20.16
C HIS A 263 22.02 -1.40 19.08
N TRP A 264 22.29 -0.83 17.90
CA TRP A 264 22.83 -1.55 16.75
C TRP A 264 24.33 -1.33 16.60
N ASN A 265 24.73 -0.10 16.31
CA ASN A 265 26.12 0.35 16.29
C ASN A 265 26.17 1.88 16.37
N TYR A 266 27.20 2.44 17.06
CA TYR A 266 27.36 3.88 17.25
C TYR A 266 26.04 4.54 17.69
N ASP A 267 25.55 5.54 16.94
CA ASP A 267 24.28 6.23 17.20
C ASP A 267 23.11 5.68 16.38
N THR A 268 23.22 4.44 15.93
CA THR A 268 22.16 3.72 15.23
C THR A 268 21.51 2.69 16.14
N PHE A 269 20.19 2.65 16.13
CA PHE A 269 19.37 1.71 16.86
C PHE A 269 18.48 0.94 15.90
N GLN A 270 18.29 -0.36 16.16
CA GLN A 270 17.27 -1.16 15.46
C GLN A 270 15.96 -0.99 16.21
N VAL A 271 14.91 -0.57 15.50
CA VAL A 271 13.56 -0.54 16.05
C VAL A 271 12.87 -1.87 15.75
N LYS A 272 12.28 -2.46 16.79
CA LYS A 272 11.42 -3.63 16.72
C LYS A 272 9.99 -3.20 17.00
N TRP A 273 9.22 -3.09 15.92
CA TRP A 273 7.82 -2.68 16.04
C TRP A 273 7.00 -3.74 16.75
N ARG A 274 6.04 -3.33 17.59
CA ARG A 274 5.11 -4.25 18.28
C ARG A 274 4.18 -4.92 17.28
N ASP A 275 3.75 -4.18 16.27
CA ASP A 275 3.06 -4.79 15.12
C ASP A 275 4.10 -5.50 14.25
N ARG A 276 4.05 -6.82 14.25
CA ARG A 276 5.02 -7.68 13.54
C ARG A 276 4.88 -7.62 12.02
N VAL A 277 3.78 -7.10 11.50
CA VAL A 277 3.57 -6.84 10.06
C VAL A 277 4.56 -5.80 9.55
N GLU A 278 4.95 -4.84 10.39
CA GLU A 278 5.89 -3.76 10.04
C GLU A 278 7.36 -4.19 10.01
N GLY A 279 7.66 -5.39 10.52
CA GLY A 279 9.02 -5.91 10.57
C GLY A 279 9.92 -5.13 11.53
N ASN A 280 11.19 -4.97 11.15
CA ASN A 280 12.18 -4.18 11.88
C ASN A 280 12.72 -3.08 10.99
N GLY A 281 13.10 -1.95 11.58
CA GLY A 281 13.74 -0.83 10.91
C GLY A 281 15.01 -0.37 11.62
N PHE A 282 15.62 0.68 11.10
CA PHE A 282 16.75 1.34 11.75
C PHE A 282 16.44 2.82 11.97
N MET A 283 16.92 3.34 13.08
CA MET A 283 16.89 4.75 13.42
C MET A 283 18.34 5.21 13.65
N GLN A 284 18.84 6.04 12.77
CA GLN A 284 20.19 6.59 12.86
C GLN A 284 20.13 8.03 13.34
N PHE A 285 20.67 8.29 14.53
CA PHE A 285 20.71 9.62 15.11
C PHE A 285 21.96 10.39 14.65
N SER A 286 21.78 11.68 14.39
CA SER A 286 22.86 12.60 14.02
C SER A 286 23.07 13.67 15.09
N LEU A 287 24.34 13.96 15.38
CA LEU A 287 24.72 14.98 16.36
C LEU A 287 25.06 16.31 15.68
N ASN A 288 24.73 17.43 16.33
CA ASN A 288 25.18 18.76 15.91
C ASN A 288 26.60 19.08 16.38
N ALA A 289 27.12 20.24 15.98
CA ALA A 289 28.49 20.68 16.35
C ALA A 289 28.69 20.85 17.85
N ARG A 290 27.65 20.85 18.67
CA ARG A 290 27.70 20.92 20.14
C ARG A 290 27.60 19.53 20.77
N GLY A 291 27.64 18.45 19.98
CA GLY A 291 27.54 17.08 20.45
C GLY A 291 26.14 16.68 20.97
N LYS A 292 25.09 17.41 20.59
CA LYS A 292 23.70 17.08 20.96
C LYS A 292 22.96 16.45 19.77
N VAL A 293 22.03 15.53 20.04
CA VAL A 293 21.19 14.92 19.01
C VAL A 293 20.39 16.00 18.29
N ALA A 294 20.54 16.08 16.98
CA ALA A 294 19.88 17.05 16.10
C ALA A 294 18.75 16.43 15.30
N SER A 295 18.89 15.18 14.88
CA SER A 295 17.91 14.53 14.03
C SER A 295 18.01 13.01 14.13
N VAL A 296 17.00 12.34 13.58
CA VAL A 296 16.98 10.89 13.38
C VAL A 296 16.55 10.58 11.94
N ASP A 297 17.34 9.77 11.24
CA ASP A 297 16.99 9.20 9.95
C ASP A 297 16.28 7.87 10.17
N MET A 298 15.11 7.70 9.51
CA MET A 298 14.25 6.52 9.60
C MET A 298 14.16 5.77 8.26
N GLY A 299 15.23 5.81 7.47
CA GLY A 299 15.33 5.10 6.20
C GLY A 299 14.38 5.67 5.14
N ALA A 300 13.45 4.87 4.64
CA ALA A 300 12.52 5.29 3.59
C ALA A 300 11.63 6.49 3.95
N MET A 301 11.41 6.75 5.25
CA MET A 301 10.70 7.92 5.75
C MET A 301 11.60 9.17 5.85
N GLY A 302 12.90 9.03 5.62
CA GLY A 302 13.87 10.12 5.62
C GLY A 302 14.17 10.68 7.02
N ASN A 303 14.57 11.93 7.07
CA ASN A 303 15.11 12.58 8.26
C ASN A 303 14.05 13.36 9.04
N PHE A 304 14.02 13.17 10.36
CA PHE A 304 13.19 13.89 11.30
C PHE A 304 14.08 14.78 12.18
N THR A 305 13.79 16.06 12.22
CA THR A 305 14.55 17.05 12.99
C THR A 305 14.06 17.11 14.43
N ARG A 306 14.99 17.16 15.40
CA ARG A 306 14.64 17.28 16.80
C ARG A 306 13.86 18.57 17.09
N VAL A 307 12.73 18.46 17.73
CA VAL A 307 11.95 19.59 18.20
C VAL A 307 12.57 20.10 19.49
N PRO A 308 12.89 21.40 19.62
CA PRO A 308 13.40 21.93 20.86
C PRO A 308 12.42 21.73 22.03
N ASP A 309 12.94 21.36 23.20
CA ASP A 309 12.12 21.29 24.39
C ASP A 309 11.50 22.68 24.67
N LYS A 310 10.20 22.71 24.93
CA LYS A 310 9.57 23.96 25.37
C LYS A 310 10.20 24.37 26.70
N LYS A 311 10.74 25.58 26.73
CA LYS A 311 11.26 26.19 27.97
C LYS A 311 10.14 26.41 28.98
#